data_b44a1320244403ddc8005d0ed326d30b
#
_entry.id   b44a1320244403ddc8005d0ed326d30b
#
_cell.length_a   1.000
_cell.length_b   1.000
_cell.length_c   1.000
_cell.angle_alpha   90.00
_cell.angle_beta   90.00
_cell.angle_gamma   90.00
#
_symmetry.space_group_name_H-M   'P 1'
#
loop_
_entity.id
_entity.type
_entity.pdbx_description
1 polymer ?
#
loop_
_entity_poly.entity_id
_entity_poly.type
_entity_poly.pdbx_seq_one_letter_code
_entity_poly.pdbx_strand_id
1 'polypeptide(L)'
;MGIEYRGTGFSGWQLQDGARTVQGCVEAAVSRVADHPLRVVCAGRTDARVHAFGQVVHFDTPAQRTPHAWVFGANTHLPHDVSVLWARAVADDFHARFSALRRHYRYVIYNASVRPAVLHSSVAWEFRALDDERMREAAVALRGEHDFSSFRSYACQARSPVRTLYRLDVTRRGRFIMIDAIANAFLHHMVRNLAGVLMEIGMGKQPPPWAQEVLEARDRRLGGVNAPPDGLYLIGVQYPERFDIPYDPRDSMSL
;
A
#
# COMPACT_ATOMS: atom_id res chain seq x y z
N MET A 1 -7.75 -1.05 -14.94
CA MET A 1 -7.16 -2.39 -14.69
C MET A 1 -6.78 -2.53 -13.23
N GLY A 2 -6.97 -3.73 -12.67
CA GLY A 2 -6.43 -4.13 -11.38
C GLY A 2 -5.10 -4.85 -11.55
N ILE A 3 -4.12 -4.47 -10.73
CA ILE A 3 -2.74 -4.97 -10.82
C ILE A 3 -2.31 -5.50 -9.45
N GLU A 4 -1.76 -6.72 -9.46
CA GLU A 4 -1.08 -7.33 -8.32
C GLU A 4 0.43 -7.35 -8.60
N TYR A 5 1.26 -7.13 -7.56
CA TYR A 5 2.69 -7.28 -7.70
C TYR A 5 3.41 -7.56 -6.37
N ARG A 6 4.49 -8.33 -6.49
CA ARG A 6 5.48 -8.52 -5.44
C ARG A 6 6.59 -7.48 -5.58
N GLY A 7 6.62 -6.49 -4.70
CA GLY A 7 7.49 -5.32 -4.80
C GLY A 7 8.98 -5.57 -4.58
N THR A 8 9.39 -6.74 -4.06
CA THR A 8 10.76 -7.03 -3.59
C THR A 8 11.86 -6.70 -4.61
N GLY A 9 11.60 -6.97 -5.90
CA GLY A 9 12.57 -6.75 -6.98
C GLY A 9 12.43 -5.39 -7.68
N PHE A 10 11.65 -4.46 -7.13
CA PHE A 10 11.35 -3.18 -7.77
C PHE A 10 11.85 -1.98 -6.95
N SER A 11 12.28 -0.95 -7.65
CA SER A 11 12.57 0.39 -7.10
C SER A 11 11.30 1.20 -6.82
N GLY A 12 10.18 0.53 -6.58
CA GLY A 12 8.85 1.08 -6.36
C GLY A 12 7.99 1.11 -7.61
N TRP A 13 6.84 1.78 -7.48
CA TRP A 13 5.90 1.92 -8.58
C TRP A 13 6.42 2.81 -9.70
N GLN A 14 6.81 4.05 -9.36
CA GLN A 14 7.06 5.13 -10.30
C GLN A 14 8.20 4.84 -11.26
N LEU A 15 7.97 5.07 -12.57
CA LEU A 15 9.00 4.98 -13.60
C LEU A 15 10.20 5.89 -13.27
N GLN A 16 11.40 5.32 -13.34
CA GLN A 16 12.68 5.96 -13.08
C GLN A 16 13.70 5.48 -14.12
N ASP A 17 14.57 6.36 -14.57
CA ASP A 17 15.61 6.01 -15.52
C ASP A 17 16.61 5.03 -14.88
N GLY A 18 16.95 3.98 -15.62
CA GLY A 18 17.91 2.97 -15.19
C GLY A 18 17.45 2.04 -14.07
N ALA A 19 16.19 2.15 -13.58
CA ALA A 19 15.66 1.33 -12.50
C ALA A 19 14.50 0.44 -12.94
N ARG A 20 14.44 -0.77 -12.39
CA ARG A 20 13.31 -1.68 -12.59
C ARG A 20 12.13 -1.21 -11.74
N THR A 21 11.03 -0.80 -12.38
CA THR A 21 9.84 -0.27 -11.73
C THR A 21 8.58 -0.99 -12.19
N VAL A 22 7.55 -1.05 -11.33
CA VAL A 22 6.29 -1.71 -11.69
C VAL A 22 5.60 -0.98 -12.84
N GLN A 23 5.57 0.35 -12.82
CA GLN A 23 4.99 1.17 -13.89
C GLN A 23 5.64 0.88 -15.24
N GLY A 24 6.96 0.79 -15.30
CA GLY A 24 7.69 0.49 -16.55
C GLY A 24 7.32 -0.87 -17.13
N CYS A 25 7.21 -1.91 -16.28
CA CYS A 25 6.77 -3.24 -16.73
C CYS A 25 5.32 -3.24 -17.24
N VAL A 26 4.42 -2.56 -16.50
CA VAL A 26 3.00 -2.48 -16.89
C VAL A 26 2.84 -1.70 -18.20
N GLU A 27 3.48 -0.52 -18.33
CA GLU A 27 3.42 0.29 -19.56
C GLU A 27 3.95 -0.47 -20.77
N ALA A 28 5.07 -1.17 -20.62
CA ALA A 28 5.63 -1.99 -21.70
C ALA A 28 4.67 -3.11 -22.12
N ALA A 29 4.05 -3.80 -21.18
CA ALA A 29 3.13 -4.89 -21.45
C ALA A 29 1.82 -4.40 -22.11
N VAL A 30 1.18 -3.37 -21.56
CA VAL A 30 -0.08 -2.85 -22.13
C VAL A 30 0.14 -2.17 -23.49
N SER A 31 1.29 -1.54 -23.71
CA SER A 31 1.64 -0.94 -25.00
C SER A 31 1.75 -2.00 -26.12
N ARG A 32 2.27 -3.18 -25.80
CA ARG A 32 2.30 -4.31 -26.76
C ARG A 32 0.89 -4.80 -27.13
N VAL A 33 -0.02 -4.87 -26.15
CA VAL A 33 -1.41 -5.26 -26.38
C VAL A 33 -2.16 -4.20 -27.20
N ALA A 34 -1.87 -2.93 -26.96
CA ALA A 34 -2.46 -1.80 -27.67
C ALA A 34 -1.93 -1.61 -29.09
N ASP A 35 -0.71 -2.09 -29.35
CA ASP A 35 0.07 -1.81 -30.57
C ASP A 35 0.44 -0.32 -30.73
N HIS A 36 0.57 0.38 -29.61
CA HIS A 36 1.10 1.76 -29.52
C HIS A 36 1.55 2.08 -28.10
N PRO A 37 2.43 3.09 -27.91
CA PRO A 37 2.88 3.51 -26.58
C PRO A 37 1.71 3.95 -25.68
N LEU A 38 1.68 3.45 -24.45
CA LEU A 38 0.70 3.81 -23.42
C LEU A 38 1.40 4.29 -22.15
N ARG A 39 0.77 5.25 -21.49
CA ARG A 39 1.11 5.68 -20.14
C ARG A 39 0.00 5.33 -19.18
N VAL A 40 0.35 4.77 -18.02
CA VAL A 40 -0.63 4.43 -16.99
C VAL A 40 -0.58 5.39 -15.82
N VAL A 41 -1.75 5.69 -15.26
CA VAL A 41 -1.92 6.48 -14.04
C VAL A 41 -2.42 5.56 -12.94
N CYS A 42 -1.71 5.45 -11.82
CA CYS A 42 -2.06 4.59 -10.70
C CYS A 42 -2.88 5.31 -9.61
N ALA A 43 -3.61 4.54 -8.83
CA ALA A 43 -4.39 5.02 -7.68
C ALA A 43 -3.50 5.55 -6.53
N GLY A 44 -2.32 4.97 -6.36
CA GLY A 44 -1.35 5.37 -5.37
C GLY A 44 0.02 4.79 -5.66
N ARG A 45 1.07 5.60 -5.56
CA ARG A 45 2.45 5.11 -5.70
C ARG A 45 2.81 4.30 -4.47
N THR A 46 3.57 3.23 -4.68
CA THR A 46 4.18 2.44 -3.61
C THR A 46 5.70 2.62 -3.65
N ASP A 47 6.32 2.58 -2.48
CA ASP A 47 7.77 2.70 -2.33
C ASP A 47 8.49 1.44 -2.83
N ALA A 48 9.81 1.50 -2.93
CA ALA A 48 10.64 0.33 -3.21
C ALA A 48 10.32 -0.80 -2.22
N ARG A 49 10.21 -2.03 -2.73
CA ARG A 49 9.92 -3.27 -2.01
C ARG A 49 8.50 -3.41 -1.45
N VAL A 50 7.64 -2.40 -1.57
CA VAL A 50 6.23 -2.45 -1.16
C VAL A 50 5.41 -3.24 -2.18
N HIS A 51 4.54 -4.11 -1.68
CA HIS A 51 3.70 -5.00 -2.46
C HIS A 51 2.30 -4.42 -2.73
N ALA A 52 1.56 -5.01 -3.65
CA ALA A 52 0.14 -4.72 -3.83
C ALA A 52 -0.63 -5.97 -4.26
N PHE A 53 -1.82 -6.16 -3.68
CA PHE A 53 -2.84 -7.10 -4.14
C PHE A 53 -3.88 -6.41 -5.02
N GLY A 54 -4.10 -5.11 -4.85
CA GLY A 54 -5.17 -4.38 -5.51
C GLY A 54 -4.79 -2.96 -5.93
N GLN A 55 -3.67 -2.78 -6.64
CA GLN A 55 -3.37 -1.52 -7.32
C GLN A 55 -4.34 -1.33 -8.49
N VAL A 56 -4.83 -0.11 -8.67
CA VAL A 56 -5.69 0.24 -9.81
C VAL A 56 -4.99 1.23 -10.71
N VAL A 57 -5.03 0.99 -12.00
CA VAL A 57 -4.51 1.91 -13.01
C VAL A 57 -5.58 2.21 -14.07
N HIS A 58 -5.48 3.39 -14.70
CA HIS A 58 -6.20 3.70 -15.93
C HIS A 58 -5.24 4.22 -16.98
N PHE A 59 -5.68 4.13 -18.23
CA PHE A 59 -5.06 4.71 -19.42
C PHE A 59 -6.12 4.91 -20.49
N ASP A 60 -5.86 5.82 -21.42
CA ASP A 60 -6.72 6.08 -22.57
C ASP A 60 -6.09 5.45 -23.83
N THR A 61 -6.92 4.83 -24.67
CA THR A 61 -6.47 4.15 -25.87
C THR A 61 -7.58 4.05 -26.93
N PRO A 62 -7.28 4.26 -28.22
CA PRO A 62 -8.21 3.96 -29.31
C PRO A 62 -8.27 2.46 -29.63
N ALA A 63 -7.37 1.64 -29.09
CA ALA A 63 -7.27 0.22 -29.38
C ALA A 63 -8.50 -0.55 -28.88
N GLN A 64 -9.24 -1.15 -29.81
CA GLN A 64 -10.40 -1.99 -29.49
C GLN A 64 -9.93 -3.40 -29.11
N ARG A 65 -9.95 -3.71 -27.82
CA ARG A 65 -9.60 -5.02 -27.27
C ARG A 65 -10.63 -5.42 -26.23
N THR A 66 -10.96 -6.71 -26.15
CA THR A 66 -11.83 -7.23 -25.08
C THR A 66 -11.12 -7.17 -23.73
N PRO A 67 -11.85 -7.12 -22.60
CA PRO A 67 -11.26 -7.25 -21.27
C PRO A 67 -10.34 -8.47 -21.14
N HIS A 68 -10.73 -9.61 -21.69
CA HIS A 68 -9.94 -10.83 -21.75
C HIS A 68 -8.61 -10.63 -22.49
N ALA A 69 -8.63 -10.00 -23.67
CA ALA A 69 -7.42 -9.73 -24.45
C ALA A 69 -6.46 -8.79 -23.70
N TRP A 70 -6.97 -7.80 -22.97
CA TRP A 70 -6.16 -6.94 -22.12
C TRP A 70 -5.49 -7.71 -20.98
N VAL A 71 -6.24 -8.56 -20.26
CA VAL A 71 -5.72 -9.33 -19.10
C VAL A 71 -4.68 -10.35 -19.56
N PHE A 72 -5.05 -11.23 -20.47
CA PHE A 72 -4.17 -12.33 -20.89
C PHE A 72 -3.01 -11.84 -21.75
N GLY A 73 -3.26 -10.88 -22.67
CA GLY A 73 -2.21 -10.29 -23.48
C GLY A 73 -1.16 -9.55 -22.64
N ALA A 74 -1.58 -8.74 -21.63
CA ALA A 74 -0.64 -8.09 -20.75
C ALA A 74 0.18 -9.10 -19.93
N ASN A 75 -0.48 -10.12 -19.35
CA ASN A 75 0.19 -11.14 -18.54
C ASN A 75 1.20 -11.98 -19.31
N THR A 76 1.05 -12.13 -20.64
CA THR A 76 2.05 -12.79 -21.50
C THR A 76 3.37 -12.00 -21.57
N HIS A 77 3.31 -10.69 -21.39
CA HIS A 77 4.46 -9.79 -21.48
C HIS A 77 4.99 -9.29 -20.12
N LEU A 78 4.23 -9.52 -19.04
CA LEU A 78 4.63 -9.14 -17.69
C LEU A 78 5.62 -10.14 -17.09
N PRO A 79 6.55 -9.69 -16.22
CA PRO A 79 7.36 -10.60 -15.44
C PRO A 79 6.49 -11.31 -14.37
N HIS A 80 6.95 -12.47 -13.87
CA HIS A 80 6.20 -13.31 -12.92
C HIS A 80 5.83 -12.65 -11.58
N ASP A 81 6.44 -11.53 -11.25
CA ASP A 81 6.18 -10.77 -10.03
C ASP A 81 5.21 -9.59 -10.23
N VAL A 82 4.55 -9.51 -11.42
CA VAL A 82 3.47 -8.56 -11.73
C VAL A 82 2.38 -9.27 -12.51
N SER A 83 1.11 -9.07 -12.13
CA SER A 83 -0.05 -9.64 -12.83
C SER A 83 -1.17 -8.61 -13.00
N VAL A 84 -1.84 -8.64 -14.15
CA VAL A 84 -3.13 -7.98 -14.35
C VAL A 84 -4.23 -8.95 -13.93
N LEU A 85 -5.03 -8.57 -12.95
CA LEU A 85 -6.11 -9.40 -12.41
C LEU A 85 -7.41 -9.24 -13.20
N TRP A 86 -7.69 -8.01 -13.62
CA TRP A 86 -8.89 -7.66 -14.38
C TRP A 86 -8.67 -6.39 -15.21
N ALA A 87 -9.47 -6.25 -16.26
CA ALA A 87 -9.57 -5.04 -17.07
C ALA A 87 -11.05 -4.74 -17.35
N ARG A 88 -11.40 -3.46 -17.42
CA ARG A 88 -12.73 -3.00 -17.84
C ARG A 88 -12.68 -1.61 -18.42
N ALA A 89 -13.63 -1.32 -19.29
CA ALA A 89 -13.92 0.04 -19.72
C ALA A 89 -14.59 0.79 -18.55
N VAL A 90 -14.31 2.07 -18.45
CA VAL A 90 -14.87 2.97 -17.44
C VAL A 90 -15.33 4.26 -18.13
N ALA A 91 -16.16 5.05 -17.44
CA ALA A 91 -16.57 6.35 -17.94
C ALA A 91 -15.37 7.31 -18.06
N ASP A 92 -15.46 8.27 -19.00
CA ASP A 92 -14.37 9.20 -19.34
C ASP A 92 -13.91 10.08 -18.17
N ASP A 93 -14.78 10.28 -17.17
CA ASP A 93 -14.49 11.04 -15.97
C ASP A 93 -13.79 10.20 -14.86
N PHE A 94 -13.50 8.91 -15.12
CA PHE A 94 -12.76 8.08 -14.19
C PHE A 94 -11.28 8.45 -14.16
N HIS A 95 -10.79 8.70 -12.95
CA HIS A 95 -9.35 8.90 -12.72
C HIS A 95 -8.88 8.04 -11.55
N ALA A 96 -7.98 7.07 -11.80
CA ALA A 96 -7.55 6.09 -10.79
C ALA A 96 -7.08 6.73 -9.47
N ARG A 97 -6.42 7.88 -9.53
CA ARG A 97 -5.93 8.58 -8.33
C ARG A 97 -6.98 9.49 -7.69
N PHE A 98 -7.68 10.29 -8.49
CA PHE A 98 -8.53 11.38 -7.98
C PHE A 98 -9.97 10.95 -7.71
N SER A 99 -10.48 9.92 -8.40
CA SER A 99 -11.80 9.34 -8.11
C SER A 99 -11.79 8.36 -6.94
N ALA A 100 -10.61 8.01 -6.40
CA ALA A 100 -10.49 7.08 -5.29
C ALA A 100 -10.96 7.70 -3.97
N LEU A 101 -11.93 7.04 -3.32
CA LEU A 101 -12.51 7.43 -2.04
C LEU A 101 -11.64 7.01 -0.86
N ARG A 102 -11.13 5.77 -0.90
CA ARG A 102 -10.32 5.19 0.18
C ARG A 102 -9.22 4.30 -0.38
N ARG A 103 -8.11 4.18 0.36
CA ARG A 103 -7.04 3.20 0.13
C ARG A 103 -6.94 2.35 1.37
N HIS A 104 -6.76 1.05 1.16
CA HIS A 104 -6.56 0.07 2.22
C HIS A 104 -5.14 -0.48 2.12
N TYR A 105 -4.37 -0.31 3.17
CA TYR A 105 -3.06 -0.91 3.34
C TYR A 105 -3.08 -1.90 4.50
N ARG A 106 -2.31 -2.98 4.38
CA ARG A 106 -2.00 -3.91 5.46
C ARG A 106 -0.50 -3.97 5.67
N TYR A 107 -0.09 -3.86 6.91
CA TYR A 107 1.29 -4.08 7.29
C TYR A 107 1.37 -5.40 8.06
N VAL A 108 2.21 -6.35 7.59
CA VAL A 108 2.34 -7.71 8.13
C VAL A 108 3.67 -7.84 8.85
N ILE A 109 3.62 -8.16 10.13
CA ILE A 109 4.78 -8.41 10.98
C ILE A 109 4.83 -9.90 11.30
N TYR A 110 5.97 -10.55 11.03
CA TYR A 110 6.28 -11.89 11.54
C TYR A 110 7.04 -11.73 12.86
N ASN A 111 6.35 -11.98 13.97
CA ASN A 111 6.85 -11.80 15.32
C ASN A 111 7.33 -13.14 15.88
N ALA A 112 8.62 -13.42 15.76
CA ALA A 112 9.26 -14.66 16.21
C ALA A 112 10.75 -14.46 16.42
N SER A 113 11.34 -15.21 17.35
CA SER A 113 12.79 -15.13 17.67
C SER A 113 13.71 -15.45 16.49
N VAL A 114 13.24 -16.30 15.54
CA VAL A 114 13.99 -16.68 14.34
C VAL A 114 13.33 -16.09 13.10
N ARG A 115 14.14 -15.52 12.21
CA ARG A 115 13.66 -14.94 10.94
C ARG A 115 13.00 -16.00 10.04
N PRO A 116 11.94 -15.64 9.29
CA PRO A 116 11.33 -16.56 8.36
C PRO A 116 12.20 -16.70 7.09
N ALA A 117 12.45 -17.93 6.64
CA ALA A 117 13.14 -18.17 5.38
C ALA A 117 12.16 -18.10 4.19
N VAL A 118 11.02 -18.80 4.27
CA VAL A 118 10.02 -18.89 3.20
C VAL A 118 9.35 -17.52 2.93
N LEU A 119 9.09 -16.74 3.98
CA LEU A 119 8.46 -15.42 3.88
C LEU A 119 9.48 -14.27 3.81
N HIS A 120 10.74 -14.58 3.53
CA HIS A 120 11.78 -13.55 3.39
C HIS A 120 11.34 -12.51 2.35
N SER A 121 11.46 -11.23 2.72
CA SER A 121 11.03 -10.09 1.89
C SER A 121 9.52 -10.03 1.54
N SER A 122 8.69 -10.76 2.27
CA SER A 122 7.22 -10.70 2.17
C SER A 122 6.56 -10.31 3.49
N VAL A 123 7.33 -10.19 4.57
CA VAL A 123 6.87 -9.74 5.89
C VAL A 123 7.96 -8.90 6.56
N ALA A 124 7.59 -8.00 7.44
CA ALA A 124 8.52 -7.39 8.37
C ALA A 124 8.81 -8.38 9.50
N TRP A 125 10.08 -8.67 9.74
CA TRP A 125 10.46 -9.54 10.85
C TRP A 125 10.83 -8.71 12.08
N GLU A 126 10.22 -9.09 13.23
CA GLU A 126 10.57 -8.54 14.54
C GLU A 126 10.81 -9.70 15.53
N PHE A 127 12.05 -9.79 16.06
CA PHE A 127 12.44 -10.88 16.95
C PHE A 127 12.03 -10.64 18.41
N ARG A 128 11.87 -9.38 18.81
CA ARG A 128 11.41 -9.03 20.16
C ARG A 128 9.92 -9.30 20.28
N ALA A 129 9.48 -9.78 21.43
CA ALA A 129 8.05 -9.96 21.69
C ALA A 129 7.31 -8.61 21.53
N LEU A 130 6.21 -8.63 20.79
CA LEU A 130 5.31 -7.50 20.65
C LEU A 130 4.03 -7.77 21.41
N ASP A 131 3.59 -6.82 22.21
CA ASP A 131 2.29 -6.80 22.86
C ASP A 131 1.26 -6.13 21.93
N ASP A 132 0.44 -6.93 21.29
CA ASP A 132 -0.55 -6.44 20.32
C ASP A 132 -1.75 -5.75 20.99
N GLU A 133 -2.00 -5.97 22.28
CA GLU A 133 -3.05 -5.24 23.01
C GLU A 133 -2.62 -3.78 23.23
N ARG A 134 -1.37 -3.55 23.66
CA ARG A 134 -0.82 -2.19 23.75
C ARG A 134 -0.79 -1.49 22.40
N MET A 135 -0.44 -2.22 21.33
CA MET A 135 -0.50 -1.68 19.95
C MET A 135 -1.94 -1.31 19.55
N ARG A 136 -2.91 -2.14 19.92
CA ARG A 136 -4.34 -1.91 19.62
C ARG A 136 -4.89 -0.71 20.37
N GLU A 137 -4.54 -0.58 21.66
CA GLU A 137 -4.88 0.59 22.48
C GLU A 137 -4.35 1.89 21.84
N ALA A 138 -3.07 1.91 21.49
CA ALA A 138 -2.42 3.06 20.87
C ALA A 138 -3.03 3.44 19.51
N ALA A 139 -3.45 2.44 18.72
CA ALA A 139 -4.02 2.66 17.40
C ALA A 139 -5.35 3.45 17.44
N VAL A 140 -6.10 3.39 18.54
CA VAL A 140 -7.38 4.10 18.69
C VAL A 140 -7.19 5.62 18.61
N ALA A 141 -6.17 6.17 19.26
CA ALA A 141 -5.88 7.60 19.30
C ALA A 141 -5.49 8.19 17.92
N LEU A 142 -5.07 7.35 16.97
CA LEU A 142 -4.64 7.78 15.64
C LEU A 142 -5.79 7.79 14.62
N ARG A 143 -6.99 7.27 14.97
CA ARG A 143 -8.16 7.27 14.07
C ARG A 143 -8.80 8.65 14.02
N GLY A 144 -9.42 8.96 12.89
CA GLY A 144 -10.09 10.24 12.68
C GLY A 144 -9.35 11.14 11.72
N GLU A 145 -9.79 12.41 11.68
CA GLU A 145 -9.15 13.44 10.87
C GLU A 145 -8.10 14.18 11.69
N HIS A 146 -6.84 14.06 11.26
CA HIS A 146 -5.70 14.65 11.97
C HIS A 146 -4.65 15.19 11.01
N ASP A 147 -3.80 16.05 11.53
CA ASP A 147 -2.53 16.44 10.91
C ASP A 147 -1.46 15.35 11.17
N PHE A 148 -1.14 14.58 10.14
CA PHE A 148 -0.15 13.50 10.20
C PHE A 148 1.28 13.93 9.86
N SER A 149 1.64 15.17 10.13
CA SER A 149 3.00 15.69 9.88
C SER A 149 4.11 14.85 10.52
N SER A 150 3.89 14.31 11.73
CA SER A 150 4.83 13.42 12.41
C SER A 150 5.02 12.07 11.70
N PHE A 151 4.07 11.66 10.88
CA PHE A 151 4.08 10.37 10.19
C PHE A 151 4.47 10.45 8.72
N ARG A 152 4.84 11.62 8.20
CA ARG A 152 5.24 11.77 6.80
C ARG A 152 6.76 11.74 6.61
N SER A 153 7.22 11.29 5.44
CA SER A 153 8.62 11.44 5.02
C SER A 153 8.94 12.91 4.78
N TYR A 154 10.20 13.32 5.03
CA TYR A 154 10.69 14.66 4.64
C TYR A 154 10.57 14.95 3.15
N ALA A 155 10.68 13.93 2.29
CA ALA A 155 10.50 14.04 0.84
C ALA A 155 9.03 14.10 0.38
N CYS A 156 8.06 14.14 1.32
CA CYS A 156 6.64 14.16 1.00
C CYS A 156 6.22 15.47 0.33
N GLN A 157 5.73 15.38 -0.92
CA GLN A 157 5.27 16.52 -1.72
C GLN A 157 3.78 16.87 -1.52
N ALA A 158 3.08 16.23 -0.58
CA ALA A 158 1.68 16.53 -0.31
C ALA A 158 1.50 17.95 0.23
N ARG A 159 0.57 18.71 -0.37
CA ARG A 159 0.29 20.12 0.02
C ARG A 159 -0.28 20.22 1.43
N SER A 160 -1.15 19.30 1.82
CA SER A 160 -1.74 19.23 3.15
C SER A 160 -1.30 17.94 3.85
N PRO A 161 -0.91 17.99 5.13
CA PRO A 161 -0.65 16.80 5.94
C PRO A 161 -1.92 16.19 6.55
N VAL A 162 -3.07 16.87 6.43
CA VAL A 162 -4.33 16.40 7.03
C VAL A 162 -4.89 15.21 6.26
N ARG A 163 -5.20 14.12 6.99
CA ARG A 163 -5.82 12.90 6.45
C ARG A 163 -6.91 12.41 7.40
N THR A 164 -7.89 11.72 6.83
CA THR A 164 -8.88 10.99 7.62
C THR A 164 -8.54 9.52 7.61
N LEU A 165 -8.08 9.01 8.77
CA LEU A 165 -7.80 7.59 8.99
C LEU A 165 -9.06 6.92 9.54
N TYR A 166 -9.83 6.27 8.66
CA TYR A 166 -11.11 5.65 9.01
C TYR A 166 -10.94 4.38 9.84
N ARG A 167 -9.83 3.67 9.62
CA ARG A 167 -9.52 2.40 10.29
C ARG A 167 -8.03 2.29 10.52
N LEU A 168 -7.68 1.85 11.74
CA LEU A 168 -6.33 1.41 12.09
C LEU A 168 -6.51 0.28 13.10
N ASP A 169 -6.51 -0.97 12.62
CA ASP A 169 -6.75 -2.14 13.45
C ASP A 169 -5.48 -2.96 13.56
N VAL A 170 -5.25 -3.52 14.75
CA VAL A 170 -4.15 -4.45 15.01
C VAL A 170 -4.76 -5.80 15.36
N THR A 171 -4.37 -6.84 14.62
CA THR A 171 -4.83 -8.22 14.87
C THR A 171 -3.64 -9.17 14.92
N ARG A 172 -3.68 -10.15 15.82
CA ARG A 172 -2.68 -11.21 15.90
C ARG A 172 -3.29 -12.56 15.50
N ARG A 173 -2.56 -13.30 14.66
CA ARG A 173 -2.85 -14.71 14.35
C ARG A 173 -1.55 -15.51 14.48
N GLY A 174 -1.37 -16.20 15.59
CA GLY A 174 -0.14 -16.92 15.87
C GLY A 174 1.08 -15.98 15.87
N ARG A 175 2.02 -16.22 14.97
CA ARG A 175 3.25 -15.40 14.82
C ARG A 175 3.06 -14.15 13.98
N PHE A 176 1.89 -13.96 13.37
CA PHE A 176 1.63 -12.80 12.51
C PHE A 176 0.86 -11.74 13.28
N ILE A 177 1.33 -10.50 13.18
CA ILE A 177 0.58 -9.31 13.58
C ILE A 177 0.30 -8.52 12.31
N MET A 178 -0.96 -8.18 12.11
CA MET A 178 -1.44 -7.41 10.96
C MET A 178 -1.95 -6.05 11.45
N ILE A 179 -1.51 -4.99 10.77
CA ILE A 179 -2.00 -3.62 10.98
C ILE A 179 -2.74 -3.21 9.72
N ASP A 180 -4.08 -3.12 9.79
CA ASP A 180 -4.93 -2.68 8.70
C ASP A 180 -5.21 -1.18 8.82
N ALA A 181 -4.85 -0.42 7.79
CA ALA A 181 -5.04 1.02 7.71
C ALA A 181 -5.91 1.40 6.51
N ILE A 182 -7.04 2.09 6.75
CA ILE A 182 -7.93 2.61 5.70
C ILE A 182 -8.05 4.13 5.86
N ALA A 183 -7.69 4.88 4.83
CA ALA A 183 -7.77 6.34 4.84
C ALA A 183 -8.25 6.91 3.49
N ASN A 184 -8.66 8.17 3.47
CA ASN A 184 -8.94 8.91 2.24
C ASN A 184 -7.71 8.99 1.32
N ALA A 185 -6.53 9.19 1.92
CA ALA A 185 -5.23 9.15 1.27
C ALA A 185 -4.14 8.93 2.32
N PHE A 186 -2.94 8.57 1.88
CA PHE A 186 -1.77 8.46 2.74
C PHE A 186 -0.66 9.41 2.30
N LEU A 187 0.08 9.94 3.26
CA LEU A 187 1.31 10.67 3.02
C LEU A 187 2.44 9.68 2.71
N HIS A 188 3.50 10.17 2.07
CA HIS A 188 4.69 9.35 1.80
C HIS A 188 5.24 8.75 3.11
N HIS A 189 5.43 7.44 3.16
CA HIS A 189 5.82 6.61 4.31
C HIS A 189 4.82 6.55 5.47
N MET A 190 3.64 7.17 5.39
CA MET A 190 2.72 7.29 6.53
C MET A 190 2.41 5.94 7.20
N VAL A 191 2.01 4.91 6.45
CA VAL A 191 1.65 3.59 7.02
C VAL A 191 2.85 2.94 7.70
N ARG A 192 4.05 3.04 7.12
CA ARG A 192 5.28 2.50 7.71
C ARG A 192 5.68 3.22 8.99
N ASN A 193 5.46 4.55 9.06
CA ASN A 193 5.69 5.32 10.28
C ASN A 193 4.66 5.00 11.36
N LEU A 194 3.38 4.82 11.00
CA LEU A 194 2.35 4.31 11.93
C LEU A 194 2.74 2.95 12.49
N ALA A 195 3.15 2.02 11.62
CA ALA A 195 3.61 0.70 12.05
C ALA A 195 4.84 0.78 12.97
N GLY A 196 5.79 1.65 12.67
CA GLY A 196 6.99 1.85 13.52
C GLY A 196 6.64 2.33 14.92
N VAL A 197 5.75 3.33 15.04
CA VAL A 197 5.27 3.83 16.35
C VAL A 197 4.56 2.72 17.13
N LEU A 198 3.66 1.99 16.48
CA LEU A 198 2.95 0.88 17.13
C LEU A 198 3.90 -0.25 17.57
N MET A 199 4.94 -0.55 16.77
CA MET A 199 5.96 -1.54 17.14
C MET A 199 6.79 -1.10 18.36
N GLU A 200 7.21 0.17 18.47
CA GLU A 200 7.92 0.68 19.65
C GLU A 200 7.06 0.54 20.92
N ILE A 201 5.75 0.79 20.81
CA ILE A 201 4.78 0.59 21.90
C ILE A 201 4.62 -0.89 22.23
N GLY A 202 4.47 -1.74 21.21
CA GLY A 202 4.36 -3.19 21.36
C GLY A 202 5.58 -3.83 22.02
N MET A 203 6.79 -3.29 21.77
CA MET A 203 8.04 -3.70 22.43
C MET A 203 8.14 -3.22 23.88
N GLY A 204 7.19 -2.43 24.38
CA GLY A 204 7.23 -1.85 25.71
C GLY A 204 8.21 -0.71 25.90
N LYS A 205 8.81 -0.19 24.81
CA LYS A 205 9.74 0.94 24.88
C LYS A 205 9.02 2.26 25.14
N GLN A 206 7.77 2.37 24.70
CA GLN A 206 6.91 3.52 24.91
C GLN A 206 5.54 3.08 25.43
N PRO A 207 4.86 3.92 26.23
CA PRO A 207 3.49 3.63 26.66
C PRO A 207 2.47 3.90 25.53
N PRO A 208 1.26 3.29 25.55
CA PRO A 208 0.25 3.50 24.51
C PRO A 208 -0.11 4.98 24.23
N PRO A 209 -0.20 5.90 25.24
CA PRO A 209 -0.48 7.31 25.00
C PRO A 209 0.57 8.04 24.14
N TRP A 210 1.79 7.50 24.04
CA TRP A 210 2.84 8.08 23.21
C TRP A 210 2.46 8.23 21.74
N ALA A 211 1.57 7.37 21.22
CA ALA A 211 1.06 7.50 19.85
C ALA A 211 0.33 8.84 19.64
N GLN A 212 -0.46 9.28 20.62
CA GLN A 212 -1.14 10.56 20.60
C GLN A 212 -0.16 11.72 20.74
N GLU A 213 0.82 11.62 21.63
CA GLU A 213 1.88 12.65 21.81
C GLU A 213 2.64 12.88 20.51
N VAL A 214 3.01 11.79 19.80
CA VAL A 214 3.65 11.86 18.47
C VAL A 214 2.74 12.55 17.45
N LEU A 215 1.44 12.25 17.44
CA LEU A 215 0.48 12.86 16.53
C LEU A 215 0.37 14.37 16.78
N GLU A 216 0.20 14.78 18.01
CA GLU A 216 0.03 16.17 18.44
C GLU A 216 1.28 17.02 18.24
N ALA A 217 2.45 16.41 18.33
CA ALA A 217 3.74 17.09 18.15
C ALA A 217 3.92 17.65 16.72
N ARG A 218 3.27 17.07 15.70
CA ARG A 218 3.38 17.46 14.28
C ARG A 218 4.84 17.59 13.80
N ASP A 219 5.72 16.84 14.41
CA ASP A 219 7.16 16.83 14.13
C ASP A 219 7.65 15.43 13.77
N ARG A 220 8.14 15.27 12.53
CA ARG A 220 8.64 13.97 12.04
C ARG A 220 9.80 13.42 12.86
N ARG A 221 10.58 14.26 13.51
CA ARG A 221 11.72 13.84 14.34
C ARG A 221 11.29 13.01 15.55
N LEU A 222 10.06 13.22 16.03
CA LEU A 222 9.48 12.51 17.18
C LEU A 222 8.72 11.24 16.77
N GLY A 223 8.47 11.05 15.48
CA GLY A 223 7.63 9.96 14.92
C GLY A 223 8.27 8.58 14.85
N GLY A 224 9.34 8.33 15.62
CA GLY A 224 9.93 6.98 15.70
C GLY A 224 10.58 6.47 14.41
N VAL A 225 10.91 5.19 14.40
CA VAL A 225 11.59 4.50 13.28
C VAL A 225 10.59 4.14 12.19
N ASN A 226 10.97 4.39 10.94
CA ASN A 226 10.21 3.96 9.78
C ASN A 226 10.29 2.42 9.63
N ALA A 227 9.19 1.71 9.76
CA ALA A 227 9.16 0.25 9.66
C ALA A 227 9.60 -0.24 8.26
N PRO A 228 10.19 -1.46 8.14
CA PRO A 228 10.65 -2.01 6.86
C PRO A 228 9.56 -2.05 5.79
N PRO A 229 9.89 -1.86 4.50
CA PRO A 229 8.90 -1.87 3.43
C PRO A 229 8.31 -3.25 3.15
N ASP A 230 9.05 -4.31 3.42
CA ASP A 230 8.71 -5.70 3.05
C ASP A 230 7.41 -6.24 3.67
N GLY A 231 6.95 -5.63 4.75
CA GLY A 231 5.67 -5.97 5.37
C GLY A 231 4.48 -5.20 4.80
N LEU A 232 4.67 -4.22 3.91
CA LEU A 232 3.60 -3.33 3.47
C LEU A 232 2.95 -3.79 2.16
N TYR A 233 1.62 -3.84 2.17
CA TYR A 233 0.77 -4.23 1.05
C TYR A 233 -0.33 -3.21 0.80
N LEU A 234 -0.47 -2.74 -0.44
CA LEU A 234 -1.68 -2.07 -0.89
C LEU A 234 -2.73 -3.16 -1.17
N ILE A 235 -3.71 -3.29 -0.28
CA ILE A 235 -4.76 -4.32 -0.37
C ILE A 235 -5.78 -3.98 -1.45
N GLY A 236 -6.17 -2.70 -1.53
CA GLY A 236 -7.12 -2.26 -2.54
C GLY A 236 -7.46 -0.78 -2.44
N VAL A 237 -8.24 -0.34 -3.41
CA VAL A 237 -8.69 1.04 -3.56
C VAL A 237 -10.18 1.05 -3.80
N GLN A 238 -10.92 1.79 -2.98
CA GLN A 238 -12.37 1.94 -3.10
C GLN A 238 -12.71 3.17 -3.94
N TYR A 239 -13.63 2.98 -4.88
CA TYR A 239 -14.18 4.02 -5.75
C TYR A 239 -15.69 4.16 -5.57
N PRO A 240 -16.30 5.26 -6.07
CA PRO A 240 -17.76 5.36 -6.20
C PRO A 240 -18.34 4.16 -6.98
N GLU A 241 -19.48 3.65 -6.53
CA GLU A 241 -20.15 2.48 -7.12
C GLU A 241 -20.44 2.64 -8.62
N ARG A 242 -20.71 3.87 -9.08
CA ARG A 242 -20.97 4.17 -10.49
C ARG A 242 -19.83 3.74 -11.45
N PHE A 243 -18.61 3.56 -10.96
CA PHE A 243 -17.48 3.09 -11.77
C PHE A 243 -17.34 1.57 -11.78
N ASP A 244 -18.09 0.87 -10.92
CA ASP A 244 -18.12 -0.60 -10.84
C ASP A 244 -16.70 -1.23 -10.75
N ILE A 245 -15.80 -0.61 -10.00
CA ILE A 245 -14.44 -1.11 -9.80
C ILE A 245 -14.43 -2.18 -8.70
N PRO A 246 -13.90 -3.39 -8.98
CA PRO A 246 -13.82 -4.44 -7.97
C PRO A 246 -13.04 -4.02 -6.73
N TYR A 247 -13.63 -4.25 -5.58
CA TYR A 247 -13.00 -4.05 -4.29
C TYR A 247 -13.50 -5.11 -3.30
N ASP A 248 -12.73 -6.14 -3.05
CA ASP A 248 -12.97 -7.10 -1.97
C ASP A 248 -11.73 -7.31 -1.11
N PRO A 249 -11.64 -6.66 0.05
CA PRO A 249 -10.48 -6.78 0.94
C PRO A 249 -10.42 -8.14 1.65
N ARG A 250 -11.47 -8.98 1.57
CA ARG A 250 -11.52 -10.31 2.21
C ARG A 250 -10.76 -11.35 1.42
N ASP A 251 -10.70 -11.21 0.09
CA ASP A 251 -9.98 -12.12 -0.81
C ASP A 251 -8.45 -11.93 -0.74
N SER A 252 -7.99 -10.82 -0.21
CA SER A 252 -6.58 -10.52 -0.10
C SER A 252 -6.00 -11.01 1.22
N MET A 253 -5.17 -12.05 1.18
CA MET A 253 -4.42 -12.64 2.30
C MET A 253 -5.28 -13.29 3.40
N SER A 254 -5.92 -14.39 3.09
CA SER A 254 -6.24 -15.42 4.09
C SER A 254 -4.95 -16.19 4.43
N LEU A 255 -4.04 -15.58 5.18
CA LEU A 255 -2.91 -16.25 5.82
C LEU A 255 -3.33 -16.80 7.18
#